data_5d3120e1e86b923f672babe61759752c
#
_entry.id   5d3120e1e86b923f672babe61759752c
#
_cell.length_a   1.000
_cell.length_b   1.000
_cell.length_c   1.000
_cell.angle_alpha   90.00
_cell.angle_beta   90.00
_cell.angle_gamma   90.00
#
_symmetry.space_group_name_H-M   'P 1'
#
loop_
_entity.id
_entity.type
_entity.pdbx_description
1 polymer ?
#
loop_
_entity_poly.entity_id
_entity_poly.type
_entity_poly.pdbx_seq_one_letter_code
_entity_poly.pdbx_strand_id
1 'polypeptide(L)'
;MKYTMEEWRQQREKFREMTCDGNAIDDMMRPYTKKLWEGIEVGDGVTVNYWTDRHAYTVIKRTTKTLTLRRCKATISPSWKPEFYPGGFAGHTANNADQTYTYEEDENGSIVVVHWSEKKCGFFSGSLSCSPGRREFYDFNF
;
A
#
# COMPACT_ATOMS: atom_id res chain seq x y z
N MET A 1 15.49 -16.00 5.28
CA MET A 1 15.41 -14.53 5.12
C MET A 1 14.09 -14.14 4.48
N LYS A 2 13.58 -13.01 4.91
CA LYS A 2 12.30 -12.49 4.42
C LYS A 2 12.49 -11.88 3.04
N TYR A 3 11.61 -12.23 2.09
CA TYR A 3 11.59 -11.60 0.77
C TYR A 3 11.14 -10.13 0.91
N THR A 4 11.92 -9.21 0.34
CA THR A 4 11.69 -7.78 0.53
C THR A 4 10.99 -7.14 -0.67
N MET A 5 10.35 -5.99 -0.43
CA MET A 5 9.75 -5.19 -1.50
C MET A 5 10.81 -4.74 -2.53
N GLU A 6 12.03 -4.46 -2.07
CA GLU A 6 13.14 -4.10 -2.94
C GLU A 6 13.49 -5.24 -3.91
N GLU A 7 13.58 -6.47 -3.41
CA GLU A 7 13.81 -7.65 -4.24
C GLU A 7 12.67 -7.85 -5.23
N TRP A 8 11.44 -7.62 -4.82
CA TRP A 8 10.25 -7.69 -5.66
C TRP A 8 10.33 -6.68 -6.81
N ARG A 9 10.70 -5.43 -6.51
CA ARG A 9 10.87 -4.38 -7.53
C ARG A 9 11.97 -4.71 -8.52
N GLN A 10 13.09 -5.22 -8.05
CA GLN A 10 14.20 -5.64 -8.90
C GLN A 10 13.79 -6.76 -9.85
N GLN A 11 13.03 -7.75 -9.36
CA GLN A 11 12.54 -8.82 -10.20
C GLN A 11 11.56 -8.32 -11.25
N ARG A 12 10.69 -7.41 -10.88
CA ARG A 12 9.74 -6.79 -11.82
C ARG A 12 10.46 -6.04 -12.93
N GLU A 13 11.51 -5.32 -12.59
CA GLU A 13 12.31 -4.57 -13.55
C GLU A 13 12.99 -5.49 -14.58
N LYS A 14 13.47 -6.64 -14.15
CA LYS A 14 14.02 -7.65 -15.07
C LYS A 14 12.98 -8.11 -16.09
N PHE A 15 11.74 -8.33 -15.67
CA PHE A 15 10.67 -8.72 -16.58
C PHE A 15 10.29 -7.59 -17.53
N ARG A 16 10.35 -6.34 -17.08
CA ARG A 16 10.12 -5.16 -17.94
C ARG A 16 11.12 -5.07 -19.08
N GLU A 17 12.33 -5.50 -18.87
CA GLU A 17 13.36 -5.55 -19.90
C GLU A 17 13.05 -6.62 -20.97
N MET A 18 12.25 -7.62 -20.62
CA MET A 18 11.91 -8.74 -21.51
C MET A 18 10.66 -8.49 -22.35
N THR A 19 9.73 -7.67 -21.86
CA THR A 19 8.46 -7.44 -22.54
C THR A 19 7.87 -6.08 -22.14
N CYS A 20 7.08 -5.49 -23.03
CA CYS A 20 6.31 -4.29 -22.77
C CYS A 20 4.86 -4.59 -22.36
N ASP A 21 4.45 -5.86 -22.36
CA ASP A 21 3.10 -6.27 -22.00
C ASP A 21 2.93 -6.30 -20.47
N GLY A 22 2.20 -5.33 -19.92
CA GLY A 22 1.94 -5.24 -18.48
C GLY A 22 1.22 -6.45 -17.91
N ASN A 23 0.32 -7.06 -18.66
CA ASN A 23 -0.40 -8.26 -18.20
C ASN A 23 0.54 -9.46 -18.11
N ALA A 24 1.47 -9.60 -19.06
CA ALA A 24 2.47 -10.66 -19.02
C ALA A 24 3.42 -10.47 -17.83
N ILE A 25 3.82 -9.23 -17.55
CA ILE A 25 4.66 -8.90 -16.39
C ILE A 25 3.94 -9.28 -15.10
N ASP A 26 2.68 -8.92 -14.94
CA ASP A 26 1.90 -9.23 -13.76
C ASP A 26 1.75 -10.74 -13.56
N ASP A 27 1.52 -11.50 -14.63
CA ASP A 27 1.45 -12.96 -14.57
C ASP A 27 2.79 -13.57 -14.15
N MET A 28 3.89 -13.08 -14.68
CA MET A 28 5.23 -13.54 -14.31
C MET A 28 5.59 -13.20 -12.88
N MET A 29 5.04 -12.09 -12.35
CA MET A 29 5.27 -11.65 -10.97
C MET A 29 4.45 -12.42 -9.93
N ARG A 30 3.41 -13.16 -10.31
CA ARG A 30 2.53 -13.84 -9.36
C ARG A 30 3.26 -14.67 -8.29
N PRO A 31 4.21 -15.55 -8.63
CA PRO A 31 4.92 -16.30 -7.59
C PRO A 31 5.74 -15.41 -6.65
N TYR A 32 6.29 -14.33 -7.16
CA TYR A 32 7.06 -13.38 -6.35
C TYR A 32 6.16 -12.54 -5.45
N THR A 33 5.00 -12.12 -5.94
CA THR A 33 3.99 -11.42 -5.17
C THR A 33 3.47 -12.30 -4.03
N LYS A 34 3.19 -13.56 -4.33
CA LYS A 34 2.78 -14.53 -3.32
C LYS A 34 3.85 -14.71 -2.24
N LYS A 35 5.11 -14.83 -2.65
CA LYS A 35 6.24 -14.94 -1.73
C LYS A 35 6.36 -13.71 -0.82
N LEU A 36 6.16 -12.53 -1.37
CA LEU A 36 6.19 -11.27 -0.61
C LEU A 36 5.12 -11.28 0.49
N TRP A 37 3.88 -11.64 0.15
CA TRP A 37 2.78 -11.70 1.10
C TRP A 37 2.95 -12.83 2.13
N GLU A 38 3.53 -13.96 1.76
CA GLU A 38 3.82 -15.05 2.69
C GLU A 38 4.79 -14.63 3.78
N GLY A 39 5.68 -13.67 3.49
CA GLY A 39 6.63 -13.13 4.44
C GLY A 39 6.06 -12.09 5.40
N ILE A 40 4.85 -11.62 5.19
CA ILE A 40 4.21 -10.62 6.06
C ILE A 40 3.80 -11.29 7.39
N GLU A 41 4.21 -10.69 8.50
CA GLU A 41 4.02 -11.21 9.85
C GLU A 41 3.31 -10.18 10.74
N VAL A 42 2.85 -10.64 11.91
CA VAL A 42 2.33 -9.75 12.96
C VAL A 42 3.40 -8.70 13.30
N GLY A 43 3.01 -7.44 13.33
CA GLY A 43 3.90 -6.30 13.53
C GLY A 43 4.31 -5.60 12.24
N ASP A 44 4.18 -6.26 11.09
CA ASP A 44 4.50 -5.65 9.81
C ASP A 44 3.43 -4.65 9.38
N GLY A 45 3.82 -3.71 8.54
CA GLY A 45 2.92 -2.73 7.96
C GLY A 45 2.21 -3.25 6.72
N VAL A 46 0.96 -2.86 6.56
CA VAL A 46 0.16 -3.09 5.35
C VAL A 46 -0.64 -1.83 5.07
N THR A 47 -0.75 -1.47 3.80
CA THR A 47 -1.52 -0.33 3.36
C THR A 47 -2.79 -0.82 2.66
N VAL A 48 -3.93 -0.24 3.03
CA VAL A 48 -5.19 -0.43 2.29
C VAL A 48 -5.34 0.73 1.32
N ASN A 49 -5.54 0.42 0.05
CA ASN A 49 -5.63 1.41 -1.02
C ASN A 49 -7.10 1.77 -1.26
N TYR A 50 -7.49 2.96 -0.82
CA TYR A 50 -8.80 3.53 -1.11
C TYR A 50 -8.74 4.22 -2.48
N TRP A 51 -9.84 4.72 -2.97
CA TRP A 51 -9.94 5.27 -4.33
C TRP A 51 -8.92 6.37 -4.62
N THR A 52 -8.78 7.32 -3.71
CA THR A 52 -7.86 8.45 -3.86
C THR A 52 -6.80 8.48 -2.78
N ASP A 53 -7.06 7.82 -1.64
CA ASP A 53 -6.22 7.83 -0.45
C ASP A 53 -5.62 6.47 -0.19
N ARG A 54 -4.54 6.44 0.60
CA ARG A 54 -3.94 5.23 1.12
C ARG A 54 -3.82 5.36 2.63
N HIS A 55 -4.19 4.32 3.36
CA HIS A 55 -4.11 4.31 4.81
C HIS A 55 -3.23 3.16 5.30
N ALA A 56 -2.31 3.48 6.21
CA ALA A 56 -1.38 2.52 6.78
C ALA A 56 -1.99 1.79 7.98
N TYR A 57 -1.72 0.49 8.05
CA TYR A 57 -2.18 -0.40 9.11
C TYR A 57 -1.02 -1.26 9.60
N THR A 58 -1.20 -1.86 10.77
CA THR A 58 -0.28 -2.88 11.32
C THR A 58 -1.00 -4.21 11.40
N VAL A 59 -0.33 -5.27 10.99
CA VAL A 59 -0.85 -6.64 11.13
C VAL A 59 -0.85 -7.02 12.60
N ILE A 60 -2.02 -7.29 13.18
CA ILE A 60 -2.15 -7.73 14.57
C ILE A 60 -2.49 -9.20 14.71
N LYS A 61 -2.95 -9.83 13.64
CA LYS A 61 -3.24 -11.27 13.59
C LYS A 61 -3.11 -11.75 12.16
N ARG A 62 -2.61 -12.96 11.99
CA ARG A 62 -2.49 -13.57 10.68
C ARG A 62 -2.94 -15.02 10.68
N THR A 63 -3.71 -15.39 9.67
CA THR A 63 -3.96 -16.78 9.28
C THR A 63 -3.42 -16.99 7.86
N THR A 64 -3.53 -18.22 7.34
CA THR A 64 -3.06 -18.53 5.99
C THR A 64 -3.71 -17.64 4.92
N LYS A 65 -4.97 -17.27 5.11
CA LYS A 65 -5.76 -16.56 4.10
C LYS A 65 -6.34 -15.23 4.57
N THR A 66 -6.06 -14.82 5.81
CA THR A 66 -6.56 -13.55 6.32
C THR A 66 -5.48 -12.79 7.08
N LEU A 67 -5.57 -11.48 7.03
CA LEU A 67 -4.82 -10.58 7.89
C LEU A 67 -5.80 -9.72 8.65
N THR A 68 -5.61 -9.59 9.96
CA THR A 68 -6.34 -8.63 10.77
C THR A 68 -5.43 -7.41 10.95
N LEU A 69 -5.93 -6.26 10.54
CA LEU A 69 -5.16 -5.02 10.48
C LEU A 69 -5.75 -4.00 11.44
N ARG A 70 -4.88 -3.25 12.11
CA ARG A 70 -5.26 -2.13 12.95
C ARG A 70 -4.71 -0.83 12.37
N ARG A 71 -5.56 0.17 12.24
CA ARG A 71 -5.19 1.47 11.68
C ARG A 71 -4.08 2.10 12.50
N CYS A 72 -3.00 2.52 11.85
CA CYS A 72 -1.93 3.28 12.46
C CYS A 72 -2.33 4.75 12.60
N LYS A 73 -1.74 5.43 13.58
CA LYS A 73 -1.76 6.87 13.65
C LYS A 73 -0.69 7.39 12.70
N ALA A 74 -1.12 8.06 11.65
CA ALA A 74 -0.21 8.64 10.67
C ALA A 74 -0.23 10.16 10.81
N THR A 75 0.94 10.75 10.96
CA THR A 75 1.09 12.20 11.09
C THR A 75 1.90 12.71 9.91
N ILE A 76 1.33 13.65 9.16
CA ILE A 76 2.02 14.27 8.03
C ILE A 76 3.23 15.06 8.52
N SER A 77 4.31 15.05 7.74
CA SER A 77 5.54 15.76 8.10
C SER A 77 5.26 17.25 8.33
N PRO A 78 5.70 17.83 9.46
CA PRO A 78 5.52 19.26 9.71
C PRO A 78 6.20 20.16 8.67
N SER A 79 7.21 19.65 7.98
CA SER A 79 7.92 20.39 6.93
C SER A 79 7.14 20.41 5.61
N TRP A 80 6.18 19.50 5.43
CA TRP A 80 5.34 19.47 4.24
C TRP A 80 4.10 20.32 4.47
N LYS A 81 3.78 21.18 3.49
CA LYS A 81 2.55 21.98 3.47
C LYS A 81 1.96 21.91 2.06
N PRO A 82 0.62 21.85 1.93
CA PRO A 82 -0.01 21.92 0.62
C PRO A 82 0.37 23.21 -0.11
N GLU A 83 0.85 23.07 -1.34
CA GLU A 83 1.06 24.18 -2.25
C GLU A 83 -0.18 24.32 -3.10
N PHE A 84 -1.12 25.13 -2.65
CA PHE A 84 -2.41 25.30 -3.29
C PHE A 84 -2.38 26.45 -4.29
N TYR A 85 -2.78 26.16 -5.51
CA TYR A 85 -2.89 27.17 -6.58
C TYR A 85 -4.36 27.35 -6.95
N PRO A 86 -5.01 28.43 -6.48
CA PRO A 86 -6.37 28.73 -6.91
C PRO A 86 -6.36 29.22 -8.35
N GLY A 87 -7.31 28.76 -9.16
CA GLY A 87 -7.40 29.21 -10.54
C GLY A 87 -8.20 28.27 -11.41
N GLY A 88 -8.59 28.75 -12.58
CA GLY A 88 -9.41 28.00 -13.50
C GLY A 88 -10.74 27.58 -12.90
N PHE A 89 -11.18 26.38 -13.21
CA PHE A 89 -12.43 25.82 -12.70
C PHE A 89 -12.34 25.43 -11.21
N ALA A 90 -11.20 24.94 -10.78
CA ALA A 90 -10.96 24.56 -9.40
C ALA A 90 -9.48 24.72 -9.05
N GLY A 91 -9.21 25.04 -7.78
CA GLY A 91 -7.85 25.07 -7.26
C GLY A 91 -7.24 23.68 -7.23
N HIS A 92 -5.94 23.60 -7.09
CA HIS A 92 -5.21 22.34 -6.98
C HIS A 92 -4.01 22.45 -6.04
N THR A 93 -3.58 21.30 -5.50
CA THR A 93 -2.38 21.19 -4.67
C THR A 93 -1.26 20.63 -5.52
N ALA A 94 -0.20 21.44 -5.74
CA ALA A 94 0.88 21.09 -6.65
C ALA A 94 1.81 20.01 -6.12
N ASN A 95 2.05 19.97 -4.80
CA ASN A 95 2.97 19.04 -4.15
C ASN A 95 2.27 17.85 -3.48
N ASN A 96 1.11 17.46 -3.97
CA ASN A 96 0.30 16.39 -3.38
C ASN A 96 1.07 15.07 -3.26
N ALA A 97 1.89 14.73 -4.25
CA ALA A 97 2.66 13.50 -4.28
C ALA A 97 3.88 13.50 -3.34
N ASP A 98 4.28 14.65 -2.81
CA ASP A 98 5.48 14.81 -1.98
C ASP A 98 5.19 14.61 -0.48
N GLN A 99 4.00 14.14 -0.13
CA GLN A 99 3.62 13.91 1.25
C GLN A 99 4.52 12.86 1.91
N THR A 100 4.97 13.16 3.13
CA THR A 100 5.70 12.24 3.98
C THR A 100 5.00 12.13 5.32
N TYR A 101 5.05 10.94 5.93
CA TYR A 101 4.32 10.64 7.16
C TYR A 101 5.22 9.90 8.15
N THR A 102 4.94 10.12 9.43
CA THR A 102 5.45 9.28 10.52
C THR A 102 4.30 8.42 11.03
N TYR A 103 4.62 7.23 11.51
CA TYR A 103 3.62 6.24 11.92
C TYR A 103 3.83 5.82 13.35
N GLU A 104 2.72 5.73 14.10
CA GLU A 104 2.70 5.22 15.46
C GLU A 104 1.57 4.20 15.58
N GLU A 105 1.75 3.23 16.48
CA GLU A 105 0.69 2.29 16.81
C GLU A 105 -0.44 3.02 17.53
N ASP A 106 -1.66 2.72 17.17
CA ASP A 106 -2.86 3.28 17.81
C ASP A 106 -3.70 2.14 18.36
N GLU A 107 -3.69 1.97 19.68
CA GLU A 107 -4.44 0.91 20.36
C GLU A 107 -5.95 1.03 20.11
N ASN A 108 -6.42 2.23 19.81
CA ASN A 108 -7.83 2.50 19.50
C ASN A 108 -8.10 2.58 18.00
N GLY A 109 -7.12 2.23 17.18
CA GLY A 109 -7.26 2.24 15.74
C GLY A 109 -8.33 1.26 15.26
N SER A 110 -9.01 1.62 14.18
CA SER A 110 -10.03 0.77 13.58
C SER A 110 -9.42 -0.54 13.09
N ILE A 111 -10.21 -1.61 13.21
CA ILE A 111 -9.81 -2.96 12.83
C ILE A 111 -10.48 -3.32 11.50
N VAL A 112 -9.71 -3.89 10.60
CA VAL A 112 -10.23 -4.45 9.35
C VAL A 112 -9.61 -5.82 9.12
N VAL A 113 -10.40 -6.75 8.58
CA VAL A 113 -9.92 -8.07 8.18
C VAL A 113 -9.87 -8.11 6.67
N VAL A 114 -8.72 -8.45 6.12
CA VAL A 114 -8.52 -8.58 4.68
C VAL A 114 -8.31 -10.04 4.32
N HIS A 115 -8.78 -10.43 3.14
CA HIS A 115 -8.83 -11.81 2.70
C HIS A 115 -7.97 -12.03 1.47
N TRP A 116 -7.29 -13.17 1.43
CA TRP A 116 -6.48 -13.56 0.27
C TRP A 116 -7.37 -13.91 -0.92
N SER A 117 -7.06 -13.33 -2.08
CA SER A 117 -7.65 -13.70 -3.35
C SER A 117 -6.61 -14.39 -4.22
N GLU A 118 -6.77 -15.68 -4.44
CA GLU A 118 -5.87 -16.45 -5.30
C GLU A 118 -5.96 -15.96 -6.75
N LYS A 119 -7.15 -15.60 -7.19
CA LYS A 119 -7.39 -15.08 -8.53
C LYS A 119 -6.65 -13.77 -8.77
N LYS A 120 -6.70 -12.86 -7.82
CA LYS A 120 -6.10 -11.53 -7.92
C LYS A 120 -4.67 -11.48 -7.35
N CYS A 121 -4.24 -12.55 -6.71
CA CYS A 121 -2.92 -12.66 -6.07
C CYS A 121 -2.63 -11.52 -5.08
N GLY A 122 -3.51 -11.36 -4.10
CA GLY A 122 -3.36 -10.31 -3.09
C GLY A 122 -4.41 -10.40 -1.99
N PHE A 123 -4.23 -9.57 -0.98
CA PHE A 123 -5.22 -9.38 0.09
C PHE A 123 -6.15 -8.22 -0.26
N PHE A 124 -7.43 -8.39 0.07
CA PHE A 124 -8.46 -7.42 -0.28
C PHE A 124 -9.44 -7.22 0.87
N SER A 125 -9.90 -5.97 1.04
CA SER A 125 -11.08 -5.64 1.82
C SER A 125 -12.19 -5.30 0.82
N GLY A 126 -13.04 -6.28 0.51
CA GLY A 126 -14.00 -6.13 -0.58
C GLY A 126 -13.28 -5.90 -1.91
N SER A 127 -13.52 -4.74 -2.52
CA SER A 127 -12.85 -4.34 -3.78
C SER A 127 -11.53 -3.58 -3.55
N LEU A 128 -11.21 -3.24 -2.30
CA LEU A 128 -10.03 -2.45 -1.97
C LEU A 128 -8.80 -3.36 -1.85
N SER A 129 -7.77 -3.05 -2.62
CA SER A 129 -6.52 -3.81 -2.59
C SER A 129 -5.63 -3.40 -1.43
N CYS A 130 -4.72 -4.29 -1.04
CA CYS A 130 -3.69 -4.01 -0.05
C CYS A 130 -2.31 -4.05 -0.67
N SER A 131 -1.37 -3.33 -0.07
CA SER A 131 0.04 -3.34 -0.44
C SER A 131 0.89 -3.58 0.81
N PRO A 132 1.99 -4.36 0.70
CA PRO A 132 2.91 -4.50 1.83
C PRO A 132 3.58 -3.17 2.18
N GLY A 133 3.84 -2.97 3.47
CA GLY A 133 4.45 -1.75 3.99
C GLY A 133 3.44 -0.68 4.38
N ARG A 134 3.92 0.33 5.10
CA ARG A 134 3.09 1.46 5.52
C ARG A 134 3.28 2.61 4.54
N ARG A 135 2.19 3.04 3.94
CA ARG A 135 2.21 4.16 3.00
C ARG A 135 0.91 4.94 3.09
N GLU A 136 0.95 6.03 3.84
CA GLU A 136 -0.18 6.93 3.96
C GLU A 136 -0.19 7.93 2.80
N PHE A 137 -1.37 8.28 2.31
CA PHE A 137 -1.55 9.31 1.30
C PHE A 137 -2.96 9.88 1.40
N TYR A 138 -3.05 11.20 1.38
CA TYR A 138 -4.31 11.94 1.32
C TYR A 138 -4.32 12.79 0.05
N ASP A 139 -5.38 12.67 -0.73
CA ASP A 139 -5.51 13.44 -1.98
C ASP A 139 -6.18 14.79 -1.70
N PHE A 140 -5.37 15.84 -1.64
CA PHE A 140 -5.85 17.20 -1.43
C PHE A 140 -6.56 17.81 -2.64
N ASN A 141 -6.51 17.13 -3.79
CA ASN A 141 -7.14 17.60 -5.03
C ASN A 141 -8.50 16.96 -5.30
N PHE A 142 -8.95 16.07 -4.40
CA PHE A 142 -10.19 15.35 -4.57
C PHE A 142 -11.36 15.96 -3.81
#